data_0c5e638a9cea2e2f8b2ecd839712874f
#
_entry.id   0c5e638a9cea2e2f8b2ecd839712874f
#
_cell.length_a   1.000
_cell.length_b   1.000
_cell.length_c   1.000
_cell.angle_alpha   90.00
_cell.angle_beta   90.00
_cell.angle_gamma   90.00
#
_symmetry.space_group_name_H-M   'P 1'
#
loop_
_entity.id
_entity.type
_entity.pdbx_description
1 polymer ?
#
loop_
_entity_poly.entity_id
_entity_poly.type
_entity_poly.pdbx_seq_one_letter_code
_entity_poly.pdbx_strand_id
1 'polypeptide(L)'
;MNQNQLLTSRQIIMLHIGFSIVYISGLFIPLMENDSAQHASMAMRMTLNNDFLHIFKGENPYLDKPHMHFWLAALSMKMFGISHVAYRIPALLCLALGAFSTKKLAEILYDNEHTGYLASLIFLSAQTIILSAHDVRTDAVLTGFIIFSIWQFVRFIKTQHISSAILAGLGTALAFSSKGLMAIVIIGFCILAYLLYSRDWKKFFNLKIIIVALSFAIGIIPVLYAYHVQFGDEGIRFILFNQSVNRLTASGFEETSPDYFFFFHTLLWAFLPF
;
A
#
# COMPACT_ATOMS: atom_id res chain seq x y z
N MET A 1 15.05 10.86 33.43
CA MET A 1 13.83 11.08 32.62
C MET A 1 14.06 12.34 31.79
N ASN A 2 14.15 12.21 30.46
CA ASN A 2 14.31 13.36 29.58
C ASN A 2 13.03 14.21 29.64
N GLN A 3 13.13 15.42 30.17
CA GLN A 3 11.99 16.35 30.33
C GLN A 3 11.39 16.88 29.03
N ASN A 4 11.90 16.47 27.86
CA ASN A 4 11.48 16.92 26.52
C ASN A 4 10.71 15.88 25.71
N GLN A 5 10.21 14.80 26.31
CA GLN A 5 9.38 13.86 25.56
C GLN A 5 7.92 14.34 25.55
N LEU A 6 7.37 14.58 24.33
CA LEU A 6 5.98 14.98 24.11
C LEU A 6 4.96 14.02 24.75
N LEU A 7 5.23 12.72 24.72
CA LEU A 7 4.41 11.67 25.31
C LEU A 7 5.27 10.70 26.12
N THR A 8 4.76 10.23 27.24
CA THR A 8 5.40 9.17 28.01
C THR A 8 5.19 7.80 27.33
N SER A 9 6.05 6.82 27.60
CA SER A 9 5.92 5.47 27.05
C SER A 9 4.56 4.83 27.37
N ARG A 10 4.00 5.11 28.55
CA ARG A 10 2.65 4.62 28.95
C ARG A 10 1.56 5.25 28.05
N GLN A 11 1.62 6.55 27.78
CA GLN A 11 0.67 7.23 26.90
C GLN A 11 0.76 6.71 25.47
N ILE A 12 1.98 6.48 24.96
CA ILE A 12 2.20 5.89 23.64
C ILE A 12 1.53 4.52 23.52
N ILE A 13 1.74 3.64 24.51
CA ILE A 13 1.11 2.31 24.53
C ILE A 13 -0.42 2.42 24.57
N MET A 14 -0.95 3.28 25.43
CA MET A 14 -2.40 3.48 25.55
C MET A 14 -3.01 3.97 24.25
N LEU A 15 -2.35 4.89 23.54
CA LEU A 15 -2.82 5.40 22.24
C LEU A 15 -2.78 4.31 21.16
N HIS A 16 -1.72 3.49 21.09
CA HIS A 16 -1.68 2.36 20.16
C HIS A 16 -2.78 1.34 20.44
N ILE A 17 -3.06 1.05 21.70
CA ILE A 17 -4.19 0.18 22.09
C ILE A 17 -5.52 0.82 21.65
N GLY A 18 -5.71 2.12 21.92
CA GLY A 18 -6.91 2.85 21.50
C GLY A 18 -7.14 2.79 19.98
N PHE A 19 -6.12 3.08 19.16
CA PHE A 19 -6.22 2.94 17.73
C PHE A 19 -6.47 1.50 17.28
N SER A 20 -5.84 0.51 17.92
CA SER A 20 -6.10 -0.89 17.61
C SER A 20 -7.56 -1.26 17.83
N ILE A 21 -8.18 -0.77 18.91
CA ILE A 21 -9.61 -0.96 19.17
C ILE A 21 -10.46 -0.32 18.07
N VAL A 22 -10.15 0.92 17.65
CA VAL A 22 -10.87 1.62 16.57
C VAL A 22 -10.79 0.82 15.27
N TYR A 23 -9.60 0.37 14.87
CA TYR A 23 -9.41 -0.41 13.63
C TYR A 23 -10.11 -1.78 13.71
N ILE A 24 -10.06 -2.47 14.85
CA ILE A 24 -10.72 -3.77 15.03
C ILE A 24 -12.24 -3.60 15.03
N SER A 25 -12.77 -2.58 15.70
CA SER A 25 -14.22 -2.32 15.71
C SER A 25 -14.77 -2.03 14.31
N GLY A 26 -13.97 -1.37 13.47
CA GLY A 26 -14.31 -1.11 12.06
C GLY A 26 -14.48 -2.37 11.19
N LEU A 27 -13.90 -3.52 11.61
CA LEU A 27 -14.10 -4.79 10.89
C LEU A 27 -15.57 -5.21 10.84
N PHE A 28 -16.36 -4.85 11.85
CA PHE A 28 -17.75 -5.29 12.03
C PHE A 28 -18.78 -4.37 11.35
N ILE A 29 -18.33 -3.25 10.76
CA ILE A 29 -19.21 -2.34 10.00
C ILE A 29 -19.56 -2.99 8.66
N PRO A 30 -20.84 -3.01 8.21
CA PRO A 30 -21.20 -3.47 6.87
C PRO A 30 -20.48 -2.69 5.76
N LEU A 31 -20.32 -3.31 4.59
CA LEU A 31 -19.80 -2.61 3.42
C LEU A 31 -20.90 -1.69 2.88
N MET A 32 -20.68 -0.39 2.89
CA MET A 32 -21.70 0.62 2.52
C MET A 32 -21.33 1.35 1.23
N GLU A 33 -20.04 1.47 0.94
CA GLU A 33 -19.55 2.16 -0.26
C GLU A 33 -19.55 1.26 -1.49
N ASN A 34 -19.90 1.87 -2.63
CA ASN A 34 -20.09 1.17 -3.88
C ASN A 34 -18.82 0.45 -4.35
N ASP A 35 -17.65 1.12 -4.29
CA ASP A 35 -16.37 0.56 -4.72
C ASP A 35 -15.91 -0.59 -3.83
N SER A 36 -16.03 -0.45 -2.50
CA SER A 36 -15.63 -1.52 -1.57
C SER A 36 -16.56 -2.74 -1.70
N ALA A 37 -17.86 -2.54 -1.86
CA ALA A 37 -18.81 -3.63 -2.11
C ALA A 37 -18.53 -4.33 -3.45
N GLN A 38 -18.23 -3.57 -4.50
CA GLN A 38 -17.84 -4.11 -5.81
C GLN A 38 -16.56 -4.94 -5.70
N HIS A 39 -15.51 -4.45 -5.05
CA HIS A 39 -14.26 -5.19 -4.88
C HIS A 39 -14.47 -6.45 -4.03
N ALA A 40 -15.30 -6.38 -2.99
CA ALA A 40 -15.65 -7.54 -2.16
C ALA A 40 -16.40 -8.61 -2.98
N SER A 41 -17.33 -8.22 -3.85
CA SER A 41 -18.05 -9.15 -4.71
C SER A 41 -17.13 -9.85 -5.72
N MET A 42 -16.13 -9.13 -6.27
CA MET A 42 -15.11 -9.72 -7.15
C MET A 42 -14.24 -10.74 -6.40
N ALA A 43 -13.77 -10.42 -5.19
CA ALA A 43 -13.02 -11.34 -4.36
C ALA A 43 -13.86 -12.55 -3.93
N MET A 44 -15.14 -12.34 -3.62
CA MET A 44 -16.09 -13.42 -3.33
C MET A 44 -16.26 -14.38 -4.52
N ARG A 45 -16.47 -13.85 -5.74
CA ARG A 45 -16.56 -14.66 -6.97
C ARG A 45 -15.28 -15.48 -7.19
N MET A 46 -14.11 -14.85 -7.02
CA MET A 46 -12.81 -15.53 -7.09
C MET A 46 -12.72 -16.70 -6.10
N THR A 47 -13.21 -16.50 -4.87
CA THR A 47 -13.26 -17.52 -3.82
C THR A 47 -14.22 -18.68 -4.17
N LEU A 48 -15.44 -18.36 -4.59
CA LEU A 48 -16.49 -19.34 -4.90
C LEU A 48 -16.12 -20.23 -6.10
N ASN A 49 -15.54 -19.62 -7.14
CA ASN A 49 -15.14 -20.33 -8.36
C ASN A 49 -13.77 -20.99 -8.25
N ASN A 50 -13.04 -20.71 -7.14
CA ASN A 50 -11.63 -21.09 -6.97
C ASN A 50 -10.75 -20.65 -8.14
N ASP A 51 -11.08 -19.51 -8.75
CA ASP A 51 -10.39 -18.92 -9.90
C ASP A 51 -9.68 -17.63 -9.47
N PHE A 52 -8.36 -17.73 -9.30
CA PHE A 52 -7.49 -16.63 -8.86
C PHE A 52 -6.81 -15.89 -10.01
N LEU A 53 -7.02 -16.34 -11.25
CA LEU A 53 -6.38 -15.73 -12.42
C LEU A 53 -7.27 -14.70 -13.11
N HIS A 54 -8.59 -14.81 -12.97
CA HIS A 54 -9.54 -13.92 -13.63
C HIS A 54 -10.25 -13.02 -12.63
N ILE A 55 -10.40 -11.75 -12.98
CA ILE A 55 -11.22 -10.79 -12.22
C ILE A 55 -12.44 -10.39 -13.09
N PHE A 56 -13.64 -10.48 -12.52
CA PHE A 56 -14.87 -10.11 -13.20
C PHE A 56 -15.67 -9.09 -12.37
N LYS A 57 -16.18 -8.07 -13.06
CA LYS A 57 -17.21 -7.16 -12.55
C LYS A 57 -18.56 -7.57 -13.14
N GLY A 58 -19.39 -8.27 -12.37
CA GLY A 58 -20.55 -8.96 -12.93
C GLY A 58 -20.09 -9.99 -13.97
N GLU A 59 -20.59 -9.92 -15.19
CA GLU A 59 -20.21 -10.82 -16.28
C GLU A 59 -19.02 -10.33 -17.11
N ASN A 60 -18.56 -9.09 -16.90
CA ASN A 60 -17.51 -8.49 -17.69
C ASN A 60 -16.13 -8.68 -17.08
N PRO A 61 -15.09 -9.02 -17.86
CA PRO A 61 -13.71 -9.02 -17.40
C PRO A 61 -13.29 -7.65 -16.87
N TYR A 62 -12.58 -7.62 -15.75
CA TYR A 62 -12.20 -6.38 -15.08
C TYR A 62 -10.71 -6.12 -15.18
N LEU A 63 -10.33 -5.05 -15.88
CA LEU A 63 -8.96 -4.71 -16.22
C LEU A 63 -8.35 -3.62 -15.31
N ASP A 64 -9.18 -2.74 -14.71
CA ASP A 64 -8.74 -1.47 -14.13
C ASP A 64 -7.79 -1.60 -12.92
N LYS A 65 -7.98 -2.60 -12.07
CA LYS A 65 -7.13 -2.79 -10.87
C LYS A 65 -6.40 -4.13 -10.90
N PRO A 66 -5.10 -4.15 -10.52
CA PRO A 66 -4.33 -5.38 -10.41
C PRO A 66 -4.80 -6.32 -9.31
N HIS A 67 -4.34 -7.57 -9.36
CA HIS A 67 -4.88 -8.70 -8.62
C HIS A 67 -4.58 -8.71 -7.11
N MET A 68 -3.53 -8.05 -6.63
CA MET A 68 -3.02 -8.23 -5.26
C MET A 68 -4.09 -8.05 -4.19
N HIS A 69 -4.88 -6.98 -4.27
CA HIS A 69 -5.96 -6.72 -3.33
C HIS A 69 -6.99 -7.85 -3.34
N PHE A 70 -7.40 -8.30 -4.52
CA PHE A 70 -8.42 -9.36 -4.70
C PHE A 70 -7.89 -10.72 -4.24
N TRP A 71 -6.62 -11.05 -4.52
CA TRP A 71 -6.00 -12.27 -4.03
C TRP A 71 -5.97 -12.34 -2.52
N LEU A 72 -5.54 -11.26 -1.87
CA LEU A 72 -5.49 -11.21 -0.40
C LEU A 72 -6.90 -11.34 0.20
N ALA A 73 -7.88 -10.63 -0.37
CA ALA A 73 -9.27 -10.68 0.08
C ALA A 73 -9.90 -12.08 -0.15
N ALA A 74 -9.71 -12.66 -1.34
CA ALA A 74 -10.22 -14.00 -1.67
C ALA A 74 -9.58 -15.08 -0.81
N LEU A 75 -8.26 -15.01 -0.57
CA LEU A 75 -7.57 -15.92 0.33
C LEU A 75 -8.11 -15.84 1.77
N SER A 76 -8.32 -14.61 2.26
CA SER A 76 -8.92 -14.38 3.58
C SER A 76 -10.33 -14.94 3.66
N MET A 77 -11.18 -14.72 2.63
CA MET A 77 -12.52 -15.30 2.56
C MET A 77 -12.50 -16.83 2.50
N LYS A 78 -11.50 -17.41 1.84
CA LYS A 78 -11.32 -18.87 1.79
C LYS A 78 -10.96 -19.47 3.16
N MET A 79 -10.20 -18.72 3.98
CA MET A 79 -9.75 -19.16 5.30
C MET A 79 -10.79 -18.92 6.40
N PHE A 80 -11.49 -17.78 6.37
CA PHE A 80 -12.36 -17.32 7.45
C PHE A 80 -13.85 -17.31 7.08
N GLY A 81 -14.20 -17.78 5.87
CA GLY A 81 -15.56 -17.71 5.34
C GLY A 81 -15.86 -16.37 4.67
N ILE A 82 -16.87 -16.38 3.77
CA ILE A 82 -17.28 -15.19 3.02
C ILE A 82 -18.03 -14.24 3.95
N SER A 83 -17.40 -13.12 4.27
CA SER A 83 -17.95 -12.07 5.13
C SER A 83 -17.24 -10.74 4.90
N HIS A 84 -17.87 -9.64 5.29
CA HIS A 84 -17.26 -8.31 5.28
C HIS A 84 -16.04 -8.22 6.24
N VAL A 85 -16.03 -9.00 7.31
CA VAL A 85 -14.88 -9.11 8.21
C VAL A 85 -13.69 -9.75 7.50
N ALA A 86 -13.88 -10.92 6.90
CA ALA A 86 -12.84 -11.62 6.15
C ALA A 86 -12.27 -10.76 5.01
N TYR A 87 -13.12 -9.97 4.33
CA TYR A 87 -12.71 -9.04 3.29
C TYR A 87 -11.76 -7.95 3.81
N ARG A 88 -11.97 -7.43 5.03
CA ARG A 88 -11.19 -6.34 5.60
C ARG A 88 -9.88 -6.78 6.27
N ILE A 89 -9.78 -8.00 6.76
CA ILE A 89 -8.59 -8.50 7.47
C ILE A 89 -7.28 -8.20 6.72
N PRO A 90 -7.13 -8.50 5.42
CA PRO A 90 -5.87 -8.24 4.72
C PRO A 90 -5.50 -6.76 4.65
N ALA A 91 -6.48 -5.88 4.44
CA ALA A 91 -6.26 -4.44 4.43
C ALA A 91 -5.77 -3.94 5.80
N LEU A 92 -6.38 -4.41 6.89
CA LEU A 92 -5.95 -4.09 8.24
C LEU A 92 -4.53 -4.59 8.53
N LEU A 93 -4.18 -5.79 8.09
CA LEU A 93 -2.82 -6.32 8.23
C LEU A 93 -1.79 -5.50 7.43
N CYS A 94 -2.15 -5.07 6.22
CA CYS A 94 -1.29 -4.19 5.42
C CYS A 94 -1.11 -2.81 6.08
N LEU A 95 -2.14 -2.23 6.70
CA LEU A 95 -2.01 -0.99 7.46
C LEU A 95 -1.19 -1.16 8.73
N ALA A 96 -1.32 -2.28 9.43
CA ALA A 96 -0.45 -2.62 10.56
C ALA A 96 1.03 -2.74 10.13
N LEU A 97 1.28 -3.38 8.97
CA LEU A 97 2.61 -3.40 8.35
C LEU A 97 3.09 -1.99 8.01
N GLY A 98 2.20 -1.12 7.51
CA GLY A 98 2.48 0.29 7.22
C GLY A 98 2.89 1.06 8.48
N ALA A 99 2.12 0.93 9.57
CA ALA A 99 2.42 1.56 10.86
C ALA A 99 3.76 1.08 11.44
N PHE A 100 4.02 -0.22 11.40
CA PHE A 100 5.30 -0.80 11.81
C PHE A 100 6.46 -0.30 10.95
N SER A 101 6.27 -0.23 9.63
CA SER A 101 7.29 0.24 8.69
C SER A 101 7.57 1.73 8.87
N THR A 102 6.52 2.54 9.14
CA THR A 102 6.65 3.97 9.46
C THR A 102 7.49 4.17 10.74
N LYS A 103 7.17 3.39 11.80
CA LYS A 103 7.98 3.39 13.02
C LYS A 103 9.45 3.10 12.70
N LYS A 104 9.72 2.00 12.01
CA LYS A 104 11.08 1.57 11.70
C LYS A 104 11.83 2.53 10.77
N LEU A 105 11.14 3.15 9.83
CA LEU A 105 11.71 4.17 8.96
C LEU A 105 12.11 5.41 9.75
N ALA A 106 11.24 5.90 10.62
CA ALA A 106 11.52 7.06 11.46
C ALA A 106 12.66 6.79 12.47
N GLU A 107 12.72 5.59 13.07
CA GLU A 107 13.85 5.17 13.90
C GLU A 107 15.18 5.27 13.14
N ILE A 108 15.21 4.81 11.89
CA ILE A 108 16.41 4.89 11.06
C ILE A 108 16.78 6.33 10.70
N LEU A 109 15.80 7.18 10.39
CA LEU A 109 16.04 8.55 9.94
C LEU A 109 16.50 9.47 11.06
N TYR A 110 15.92 9.31 12.25
CA TYR A 110 16.13 10.20 13.40
C TYR A 110 17.01 9.59 14.51
N ASP A 111 17.43 8.33 14.36
CA ASP A 111 18.18 7.58 15.36
C ASP A 111 17.52 7.64 16.76
N ASN A 112 16.20 7.54 16.79
CA ASN A 112 15.39 7.69 18.00
C ASN A 112 14.13 6.82 17.96
N GLU A 113 14.05 5.86 18.89
CA GLU A 113 12.92 4.94 18.98
C GLU A 113 11.61 5.65 19.35
N HIS A 114 11.67 6.66 20.22
CA HIS A 114 10.49 7.43 20.62
C HIS A 114 9.88 8.18 19.42
N THR A 115 10.71 8.76 18.57
CA THR A 115 10.27 9.39 17.31
C THR A 115 9.61 8.36 16.39
N GLY A 116 10.12 7.13 16.36
CA GLY A 116 9.49 6.03 15.62
C GLY A 116 8.06 5.74 16.09
N TYR A 117 7.84 5.65 17.38
CA TYR A 117 6.49 5.45 17.93
C TYR A 117 5.55 6.62 17.64
N LEU A 118 6.02 7.86 17.74
CA LEU A 118 5.23 9.04 17.41
C LEU A 118 4.85 9.04 15.92
N ALA A 119 5.77 8.73 15.02
CA ALA A 119 5.49 8.62 13.60
C ALA A 119 4.42 7.56 13.29
N SER A 120 4.49 6.42 13.97
CA SER A 120 3.47 5.37 13.87
C SER A 120 2.10 5.84 14.37
N LEU A 121 2.03 6.61 15.48
CA LEU A 121 0.77 7.19 15.97
C LEU A 121 0.19 8.19 14.98
N ILE A 122 1.00 9.07 14.41
CA ILE A 122 0.59 10.02 13.38
C ILE A 122 0.00 9.28 12.17
N PHE A 123 0.67 8.21 11.71
CA PHE A 123 0.16 7.37 10.64
C PHE A 123 -1.21 6.76 11.00
N LEU A 124 -1.34 6.15 12.17
CA LEU A 124 -2.58 5.48 12.59
C LEU A 124 -3.74 6.45 12.85
N SER A 125 -3.46 7.70 13.22
CA SER A 125 -4.49 8.71 13.51
C SER A 125 -4.90 9.53 12.30
N ALA A 126 -4.21 9.42 11.17
CA ALA A 126 -4.57 10.14 9.96
C ALA A 126 -5.94 9.68 9.42
N GLN A 127 -6.82 10.64 9.15
CA GLN A 127 -8.21 10.41 8.71
C GLN A 127 -8.29 9.45 7.50
N THR A 128 -7.43 9.64 6.52
CA THR A 128 -7.39 8.79 5.31
C THR A 128 -7.03 7.35 5.62
N ILE A 129 -6.16 7.10 6.60
CA ILE A 129 -5.77 5.74 6.99
C ILE A 129 -6.92 5.03 7.71
N ILE A 130 -7.61 5.73 8.61
CA ILE A 130 -8.80 5.21 9.29
C ILE A 130 -9.88 4.86 8.27
N LEU A 131 -10.17 5.77 7.33
CA LEU A 131 -11.16 5.54 6.29
C LEU A 131 -10.79 4.37 5.38
N SER A 132 -9.51 4.27 4.96
CA SER A 132 -9.07 3.16 4.11
C SER A 132 -9.14 1.79 4.79
N ALA A 133 -9.17 1.74 6.12
CA ALA A 133 -9.39 0.52 6.89
C ALA A 133 -10.87 0.10 6.94
N HIS A 134 -11.78 1.07 6.89
CA HIS A 134 -13.22 0.84 6.98
C HIS A 134 -13.89 0.71 5.62
N ASP A 135 -13.59 1.64 4.70
CA ASP A 135 -13.97 1.58 3.30
C ASP A 135 -12.82 0.96 2.49
N VAL A 136 -12.69 -0.35 2.58
CA VAL A 136 -11.55 -1.07 2.03
C VAL A 136 -11.60 -1.11 0.51
N ARG A 137 -10.61 -0.44 -0.08
CA ARG A 137 -10.27 -0.47 -1.51
C ARG A 137 -8.83 -0.95 -1.65
N THR A 138 -8.24 -0.76 -2.81
CA THR A 138 -6.83 -1.11 -3.05
C THR A 138 -5.84 -0.26 -2.22
N ASP A 139 -6.27 0.90 -1.72
CA ASP A 139 -5.39 1.93 -1.15
C ASP A 139 -4.75 1.51 0.18
N ALA A 140 -5.48 0.80 1.04
CA ALA A 140 -4.93 0.28 2.30
C ALA A 140 -3.78 -0.70 2.06
N VAL A 141 -3.97 -1.63 1.12
CA VAL A 141 -2.97 -2.64 0.74
C VAL A 141 -1.76 -1.97 0.09
N LEU A 142 -2.02 -1.05 -0.85
CA LEU A 142 -1.00 -0.26 -1.53
C LEU A 142 -0.13 0.52 -0.53
N THR A 143 -0.75 1.28 0.38
CA THR A 143 -0.06 2.12 1.36
C THR A 143 0.86 1.29 2.26
N GLY A 144 0.38 0.15 2.75
CA GLY A 144 1.19 -0.76 3.56
C GLY A 144 2.45 -1.22 2.82
N PHE A 145 2.31 -1.67 1.58
CA PHE A 145 3.44 -2.15 0.78
C PHE A 145 4.39 -1.04 0.32
N ILE A 146 3.87 0.16 -0.01
CA ILE A 146 4.72 1.32 -0.35
C ILE A 146 5.63 1.67 0.81
N ILE A 147 5.08 1.87 2.02
CA ILE A 147 5.86 2.27 3.19
C ILE A 147 6.85 1.17 3.58
N PHE A 148 6.41 -0.10 3.53
CA PHE A 148 7.30 -1.23 3.74
C PHE A 148 8.48 -1.22 2.77
N SER A 149 8.23 -1.01 1.49
CA SER A 149 9.27 -0.94 0.47
C SER A 149 10.24 0.22 0.74
N ILE A 150 9.73 1.43 1.01
CA ILE A 150 10.57 2.61 1.32
C ILE A 150 11.45 2.36 2.53
N TRP A 151 10.90 1.79 3.62
CA TRP A 151 11.68 1.43 4.80
C TRP A 151 12.80 0.46 4.45
N GLN A 152 12.51 -0.60 3.68
CA GLN A 152 13.53 -1.59 3.29
C GLN A 152 14.59 -0.99 2.36
N PHE A 153 14.24 -0.07 1.45
CA PHE A 153 15.21 0.65 0.63
C PHE A 153 16.15 1.52 1.49
N VAL A 154 15.61 2.32 2.40
CA VAL A 154 16.42 3.17 3.28
C VAL A 154 17.33 2.31 4.16
N ARG A 155 16.81 1.20 4.69
CA ARG A 155 17.61 0.23 5.44
C ARG A 155 18.71 -0.39 4.59
N PHE A 156 18.40 -0.78 3.34
CA PHE A 156 19.39 -1.31 2.38
C PHE A 156 20.51 -0.29 2.12
N ILE A 157 20.16 0.97 1.85
CA ILE A 157 21.15 2.02 1.61
C ILE A 157 22.06 2.20 2.82
N LYS A 158 21.50 2.23 4.05
CA LYS A 158 22.30 2.40 5.28
C LYS A 158 23.15 1.18 5.64
N THR A 159 22.60 -0.02 5.55
CA THR A 159 23.22 -1.24 6.13
C THR A 159 23.85 -2.17 5.11
N GLN A 160 23.49 -2.04 3.83
CA GLN A 160 23.96 -2.91 2.75
C GLN A 160 23.60 -4.40 2.93
N HIS A 161 22.58 -4.71 3.75
CA HIS A 161 22.11 -6.08 3.95
C HIS A 161 21.32 -6.60 2.73
N ILE A 162 21.65 -7.80 2.30
CA ILE A 162 20.99 -8.49 1.16
C ILE A 162 19.51 -8.70 1.45
N SER A 163 19.13 -9.06 2.69
CA SER A 163 17.73 -9.23 3.07
C SER A 163 16.90 -7.96 2.84
N SER A 164 17.46 -6.79 3.14
CA SER A 164 16.78 -5.51 2.89
C SER A 164 16.65 -5.23 1.39
N ALA A 165 17.64 -5.60 0.57
CA ALA A 165 17.56 -5.48 -0.89
C ALA A 165 16.44 -6.36 -1.46
N ILE A 166 16.37 -7.63 -1.03
CA ILE A 166 15.30 -8.56 -1.43
C ILE A 166 13.92 -8.01 -1.02
N LEU A 167 13.78 -7.59 0.23
CA LEU A 167 12.51 -7.11 0.76
C LEU A 167 12.09 -5.77 0.14
N ALA A 168 13.03 -4.90 -0.23
CA ALA A 168 12.73 -3.68 -0.98
C ALA A 168 12.14 -3.99 -2.36
N GLY A 169 12.77 -4.90 -3.11
CA GLY A 169 12.27 -5.34 -4.41
C GLY A 169 10.91 -6.03 -4.32
N LEU A 170 10.74 -6.98 -3.40
CA LEU A 170 9.46 -7.65 -3.17
C LEU A 170 8.37 -6.69 -2.71
N GLY A 171 8.66 -5.76 -1.79
CA GLY A 171 7.71 -4.74 -1.35
C GLY A 171 7.24 -3.86 -2.51
N THR A 172 8.17 -3.46 -3.40
CA THR A 172 7.83 -2.73 -4.63
C THR A 172 6.94 -3.56 -5.56
N ALA A 173 7.23 -4.86 -5.72
CA ALA A 173 6.43 -5.76 -6.54
C ALA A 173 5.00 -5.94 -6.01
N LEU A 174 4.83 -6.09 -4.69
CA LEU A 174 3.52 -6.19 -4.05
C LEU A 174 2.73 -4.88 -4.18
N ALA A 175 3.40 -3.73 -4.03
CA ALA A 175 2.79 -2.43 -4.25
C ALA A 175 2.38 -2.23 -5.72
N PHE A 176 3.24 -2.59 -6.68
CA PHE A 176 2.94 -2.60 -8.11
C PHE A 176 1.74 -3.50 -8.43
N SER A 177 1.71 -4.70 -7.86
CA SER A 177 0.61 -5.66 -8.04
C SER A 177 -0.72 -5.19 -7.42
N SER A 178 -0.72 -4.09 -6.65
CA SER A 178 -1.91 -3.45 -6.08
C SER A 178 -2.46 -2.29 -6.92
N LYS A 179 -1.59 -1.47 -7.54
CA LYS A 179 -2.02 -0.25 -8.29
C LYS A 179 -1.11 0.10 -9.49
N GLY A 180 -0.32 -0.84 -9.98
CA GLY A 180 0.52 -0.65 -11.17
C GLY A 180 1.65 0.35 -10.98
N LEU A 181 2.00 1.06 -12.05
CA LEU A 181 3.17 1.95 -12.13
C LEU A 181 3.17 3.09 -11.10
N MET A 182 2.00 3.54 -10.64
CA MET A 182 1.87 4.59 -9.63
C MET A 182 2.66 4.25 -8.35
N ALA A 183 2.67 2.98 -7.94
CA ALA A 183 3.43 2.53 -6.78
C ALA A 183 4.94 2.75 -6.95
N ILE A 184 5.47 2.42 -8.14
CA ILE A 184 6.89 2.60 -8.45
C ILE A 184 7.27 4.08 -8.43
N VAL A 185 6.41 4.95 -9.00
CA VAL A 185 6.63 6.39 -9.03
C VAL A 185 6.73 6.96 -7.61
N ILE A 186 5.80 6.62 -6.73
CA ILE A 186 5.80 7.11 -5.34
C ILE A 186 7.06 6.63 -4.61
N ILE A 187 7.37 5.33 -4.68
CA ILE A 187 8.57 4.77 -4.04
C ILE A 187 9.83 5.45 -4.60
N GLY A 188 9.91 5.59 -5.93
CA GLY A 188 11.04 6.21 -6.61
C GLY A 188 11.26 7.66 -6.15
N PHE A 189 10.22 8.48 -6.07
CA PHE A 189 10.30 9.84 -5.55
C PHE A 189 10.77 9.89 -4.09
N CYS A 190 10.25 9.03 -3.24
CA CYS A 190 10.69 8.98 -1.84
C CYS A 190 12.16 8.58 -1.71
N ILE A 191 12.62 7.60 -2.48
CA ILE A 191 14.02 7.18 -2.48
C ILE A 191 14.92 8.25 -3.08
N LEU A 192 14.48 8.91 -4.16
CA LEU A 192 15.21 10.04 -4.74
C LEU A 192 15.37 11.18 -3.71
N ALA A 193 14.30 11.57 -3.03
CA ALA A 193 14.34 12.59 -1.97
C ALA A 193 15.31 12.20 -0.84
N TYR A 194 15.27 10.93 -0.42
CA TYR A 194 16.21 10.41 0.57
C TYR A 194 17.66 10.47 0.09
N LEU A 195 17.95 10.11 -1.16
CA LEU A 195 19.31 10.15 -1.74
C LEU A 195 19.82 11.58 -1.90
N LEU A 196 18.97 12.53 -2.28
CA LEU A 196 19.32 13.94 -2.34
C LEU A 196 19.69 14.50 -0.97
N TYR A 197 18.96 14.08 0.07
CA TYR A 197 19.25 14.48 1.45
C TYR A 197 20.50 13.81 2.01
N SER A 198 20.60 12.48 1.93
CA SER A 198 21.68 11.69 2.53
C SER A 198 22.98 11.70 1.75
N ARG A 199 22.90 11.98 0.43
CA ARG A 199 24.00 11.90 -0.55
C ARG A 199 24.67 10.51 -0.66
N ASP A 200 23.99 9.47 -0.24
CA ASP A 200 24.49 8.08 -0.23
C ASP A 200 24.37 7.37 -1.60
N TRP A 201 24.56 8.10 -2.70
CA TRP A 201 24.42 7.58 -4.08
C TRP A 201 25.27 6.34 -4.35
N LYS A 202 26.54 6.31 -3.87
CA LYS A 202 27.43 5.16 -4.05
C LYS A 202 26.92 3.90 -3.36
N LYS A 203 26.24 4.03 -2.23
CA LYS A 203 25.64 2.92 -1.50
C LYS A 203 24.39 2.39 -2.21
N PHE A 204 23.66 3.25 -2.88
CA PHE A 204 22.50 2.87 -3.67
C PHE A 204 22.91 2.20 -4.99
N PHE A 205 23.79 2.85 -5.78
CA PHE A 205 24.26 2.35 -7.06
C PHE A 205 25.47 1.38 -6.93
N ASN A 206 25.31 0.34 -6.12
CA ASN A 206 26.27 -0.75 -6.05
C ASN A 206 25.69 -2.03 -6.68
N LEU A 207 26.53 -3.07 -6.85
CA LEU A 207 26.10 -4.32 -7.47
C LEU A 207 24.91 -4.99 -6.79
N LYS A 208 24.66 -4.73 -5.51
CA LYS A 208 23.54 -5.30 -4.78
C LYS A 208 22.18 -4.72 -5.22
N ILE A 209 22.15 -3.58 -5.96
CA ILE A 209 20.92 -3.06 -6.55
C ILE A 209 20.31 -4.05 -7.55
N ILE A 210 21.13 -4.90 -8.17
CA ILE A 210 20.68 -5.98 -9.04
C ILE A 210 19.77 -6.95 -8.28
N ILE A 211 20.04 -7.18 -6.99
CA ILE A 211 19.20 -8.04 -6.13
C ILE A 211 17.81 -7.42 -5.96
N VAL A 212 17.74 -6.09 -5.77
CA VAL A 212 16.47 -5.37 -5.71
C VAL A 212 15.69 -5.54 -7.01
N ALA A 213 16.36 -5.32 -8.16
CA ALA A 213 15.75 -5.45 -9.47
C ALA A 213 15.27 -6.88 -9.75
N LEU A 214 16.08 -7.89 -9.43
CA LEU A 214 15.71 -9.31 -9.59
C LEU A 214 14.54 -9.69 -8.68
N SER A 215 14.56 -9.26 -7.41
CA SER A 215 13.45 -9.53 -6.47
C SER A 215 12.15 -8.86 -6.92
N PHE A 216 12.22 -7.65 -7.45
CA PHE A 216 11.08 -6.97 -8.08
C PHE A 216 10.58 -7.76 -9.29
N ALA A 217 11.47 -8.10 -10.23
CA ALA A 217 11.11 -8.82 -11.46
C ALA A 217 10.44 -10.17 -11.15
N ILE A 218 10.97 -10.94 -10.18
CA ILE A 218 10.37 -12.19 -9.74
C ILE A 218 9.01 -11.95 -9.08
N GLY A 219 8.92 -10.91 -8.24
CA GLY A 219 7.71 -10.62 -7.48
C GLY A 219 6.51 -10.15 -8.33
N ILE A 220 6.74 -9.58 -9.53
CA ILE A 220 5.66 -9.17 -10.43
C ILE A 220 5.19 -10.29 -11.37
N ILE A 221 5.93 -11.40 -11.50
CA ILE A 221 5.58 -12.52 -12.40
C ILE A 221 4.13 -12.98 -12.20
N PRO A 222 3.65 -13.25 -10.96
CA PRO A 222 2.30 -13.74 -10.78
C PRO A 222 1.21 -12.81 -11.33
N VAL A 223 1.34 -11.50 -11.13
CA VAL A 223 0.34 -10.56 -11.63
C VAL A 223 0.42 -10.40 -13.15
N LEU A 224 1.63 -10.40 -13.73
CA LEU A 224 1.79 -10.36 -15.18
C LEU A 224 1.22 -11.63 -15.84
N TYR A 225 1.45 -12.79 -15.22
CA TYR A 225 0.87 -14.04 -15.68
C TYR A 225 -0.67 -14.03 -15.64
N ALA A 226 -1.27 -13.53 -14.58
CA ALA A 226 -2.73 -13.42 -14.48
C ALA A 226 -3.30 -12.49 -15.56
N TYR A 227 -2.66 -11.33 -15.80
CA TYR A 227 -3.05 -10.43 -16.89
C TYR A 227 -2.89 -11.06 -18.27
N HIS A 228 -1.82 -11.82 -18.49
CA HIS A 228 -1.61 -12.53 -19.76
C HIS A 228 -2.69 -13.60 -19.97
N VAL A 229 -3.04 -14.38 -18.95
CA VAL A 229 -4.07 -15.42 -19.04
C VAL A 229 -5.43 -14.82 -19.38
N GLN A 230 -5.80 -13.70 -18.77
CA GLN A 230 -7.12 -13.10 -18.94
C GLN A 230 -7.24 -12.22 -20.20
N PHE A 231 -6.16 -11.50 -20.60
CA PHE A 231 -6.21 -10.46 -21.62
C PHE A 231 -5.09 -10.59 -22.69
N GLY A 232 -4.26 -11.63 -22.62
CA GLY A 232 -3.11 -11.77 -23.52
C GLY A 232 -2.08 -10.65 -23.36
N ASP A 233 -1.37 -10.34 -24.43
CA ASP A 233 -0.32 -9.32 -24.43
C ASP A 233 -0.87 -7.90 -24.22
N GLU A 234 -2.13 -7.64 -24.55
CA GLU A 234 -2.79 -6.36 -24.30
C GLU A 234 -2.92 -6.10 -22.79
N GLY A 235 -3.19 -7.14 -21.99
CA GLY A 235 -3.23 -7.03 -20.53
C GLY A 235 -1.88 -6.63 -19.95
N ILE A 236 -0.80 -7.24 -20.44
CA ILE A 236 0.57 -6.88 -20.02
C ILE A 236 0.88 -5.42 -20.40
N ARG A 237 0.57 -5.00 -21.62
CA ARG A 237 0.75 -3.60 -22.02
C ARG A 237 -0.07 -2.63 -21.21
N PHE A 238 -1.29 -3.03 -20.84
CA PHE A 238 -2.17 -2.20 -20.04
C PHE A 238 -1.57 -1.95 -18.65
N ILE A 239 -1.19 -2.99 -17.89
CA ILE A 239 -0.67 -2.83 -16.53
C ILE A 239 0.69 -2.11 -16.50
N LEU A 240 1.55 -2.34 -17.50
CA LEU A 240 2.88 -1.72 -17.56
C LEU A 240 2.84 -0.25 -18.00
N PHE A 241 1.95 0.11 -18.93
CA PHE A 241 1.98 1.43 -19.57
C PHE A 241 0.60 2.10 -19.62
N ASN A 242 -0.39 1.48 -20.25
CA ASN A 242 -1.64 2.15 -20.63
C ASN A 242 -2.46 2.61 -19.41
N GLN A 243 -2.44 1.85 -18.32
CA GLN A 243 -3.14 2.22 -17.09
C GLN A 243 -2.69 3.59 -16.57
N SER A 244 -1.39 3.87 -16.59
CA SER A 244 -0.83 5.14 -16.11
C SER A 244 -0.88 6.24 -17.16
N VAL A 245 -0.59 5.91 -18.43
CA VAL A 245 -0.66 6.87 -19.53
C VAL A 245 -2.08 7.36 -19.73
N ASN A 246 -3.07 6.46 -19.80
CA ASN A 246 -4.47 6.85 -19.97
C ASN A 246 -4.98 7.75 -18.83
N ARG A 247 -4.47 7.58 -17.60
CA ARG A 247 -4.80 8.48 -16.47
C ARG A 247 -4.13 9.84 -16.54
N LEU A 248 -2.93 9.91 -17.11
CA LEU A 248 -2.21 11.18 -17.28
C LEU A 248 -2.70 11.98 -18.49
N THR A 249 -3.11 11.29 -19.55
CA THR A 249 -3.59 11.91 -20.80
C THR A 249 -5.10 12.02 -20.86
N ALA A 250 -5.80 11.68 -19.76
CA ALA A 250 -7.22 11.39 -19.73
C ALA A 250 -8.09 12.43 -20.40
N SER A 251 -8.44 12.10 -21.61
CA SER A 251 -9.61 12.57 -22.37
C SER A 251 -10.93 11.96 -21.85
N GLY A 252 -11.01 11.50 -20.62
CA GLY A 252 -12.13 10.74 -20.08
C GLY A 252 -12.60 11.12 -18.67
N PHE A 253 -12.04 12.15 -18.05
CA PHE A 253 -12.68 12.76 -16.90
C PHE A 253 -13.69 13.78 -17.40
N GLU A 254 -14.96 13.67 -16.92
CA GLU A 254 -15.94 14.72 -17.08
C GLU A 254 -15.27 16.07 -16.74
N GLU A 255 -15.52 17.09 -17.55
CA GLU A 255 -15.05 18.45 -17.33
C GLU A 255 -15.63 18.98 -16.01
N THR A 256 -15.03 18.60 -14.91
CA THR A 256 -15.26 19.27 -13.63
C THR A 256 -14.51 20.59 -13.71
N SER A 257 -15.18 21.68 -13.29
CA SER A 257 -14.53 22.98 -13.16
C SER A 257 -13.18 22.83 -12.44
N PRO A 258 -12.08 23.41 -12.95
CA PRO A 258 -10.76 23.20 -12.38
C PRO A 258 -10.74 23.76 -10.95
N ASP A 259 -10.68 22.84 -9.97
CA ASP A 259 -10.45 23.22 -8.59
C ASP A 259 -8.93 23.27 -8.34
N TYR A 260 -8.35 24.45 -8.44
CA TYR A 260 -6.92 24.69 -8.24
C TYR A 260 -6.46 24.38 -6.82
N PHE A 261 -7.37 24.37 -5.85
CA PHE A 261 -7.08 24.11 -4.45
C PHE A 261 -7.42 22.67 -4.04
N PHE A 262 -7.88 21.83 -4.95
CA PHE A 262 -8.30 20.45 -4.67
C PHE A 262 -7.28 19.66 -3.85
N PHE A 263 -6.03 19.65 -4.28
CA PHE A 263 -4.97 18.92 -3.56
C PHE A 263 -4.65 19.55 -2.21
N PHE A 264 -4.77 20.88 -2.08
CA PHE A 264 -4.46 21.55 -0.83
C PHE A 264 -5.49 21.24 0.26
N HIS A 265 -6.78 21.44 -0.01
CA HIS A 265 -7.81 21.13 0.99
C HIS A 265 -7.97 19.63 1.21
N THR A 266 -7.76 18.80 0.18
CA THR A 266 -7.75 17.34 0.34
C THR A 266 -6.59 16.89 1.23
N LEU A 267 -5.41 17.48 1.09
CA LEU A 267 -4.27 17.21 1.96
C LEU A 267 -4.57 17.57 3.41
N LEU A 268 -5.11 18.79 3.65
CA LEU A 268 -5.49 19.22 5.00
C LEU A 268 -6.50 18.29 5.64
N TRP A 269 -7.53 17.88 4.87
CA TRP A 269 -8.52 16.92 5.35
C TRP A 269 -7.91 15.54 5.63
N ALA A 270 -7.02 15.06 4.77
CA ALA A 270 -6.40 13.76 4.87
C ALA A 270 -5.55 13.59 6.14
N PHE A 271 -4.92 14.68 6.57
CA PHE A 271 -4.03 14.68 7.73
C PHE A 271 -4.69 15.15 9.03
N LEU A 272 -6.02 15.38 9.04
CA LEU A 272 -6.70 15.61 10.32
C LEU A 272 -6.38 14.42 11.27
N PRO A 273 -6.11 14.69 12.56
CA PRO A 273 -6.26 15.94 13.31
C PRO A 273 -5.01 16.83 13.40
N PHE A 274 -4.05 16.77 12.48
CA PHE A 274 -2.77 17.50 12.51
C PHE A 274 -2.80 18.81 11.73
#